data_c41d9334438559559013312486262912
#
_entry.id   c41d9334438559559013312486262912
#
_cell.length_a   1.000
_cell.length_b   1.000
_cell.length_c   1.000
_cell.angle_alpha   90.00
_cell.angle_beta   90.00
_cell.angle_gamma   90.00
#
_symmetry.space_group_name_H-M   'P 1'
#
loop_
_entity.id
_entity.type
_entity.pdbx_description
1 polymer ?
#
loop_
_entity_poly.entity_id
_entity_poly.type
_entity_poly.pdbx_seq_one_letter_code
_entity_poly.pdbx_strand_id
1 'polypeptide(L)'
;MSFPVSPARAPGLLGVGGVVAIAAGALLVLLLQFLPPTNEISPLRRTISEYGLSTNKWIFNLALVLVALGSAVLFAVHALRRTLPASALLAGAVWTVSLLVIVAFPKTNWAVGPSAGGTVHRVASVVGFVCLPVGLLLASGRVFGDDTPWLWVARVLALTSLGWFALILTGVVVMLSGGGPWWTFVPLGLVQRLMALTDLLAVATLAVPLLRSP
;
A
#
# COMPACT_ATOMS: atom_id res chain seq x y z
N MET A 1 -5.01 34.59 17.66
CA MET A 1 -6.44 34.24 17.53
C MET A 1 -6.50 32.83 16.99
N SER A 2 -6.73 31.83 17.85
CA SER A 2 -6.95 30.45 17.45
C SER A 2 -8.45 30.25 17.28
N PHE A 3 -8.89 30.07 16.04
CA PHE A 3 -10.27 29.69 15.78
C PHE A 3 -10.46 28.24 16.24
N PRO A 4 -11.39 27.95 17.17
CA PRO A 4 -11.68 26.58 17.53
C PRO A 4 -12.29 25.84 16.32
N VAL A 5 -11.58 24.82 15.83
CA VAL A 5 -12.12 23.93 14.79
C VAL A 5 -13.34 23.23 15.41
N SER A 6 -14.51 23.38 14.78
CA SER A 6 -15.72 22.69 15.21
C SER A 6 -15.46 21.18 15.26
N PRO A 7 -15.80 20.46 16.35
CA PRO A 7 -15.53 19.04 16.51
C PRO A 7 -16.14 18.18 15.39
N ALA A 8 -17.18 18.66 14.71
CA ALA A 8 -17.80 18.00 13.56
C ALA A 8 -16.95 18.02 12.28
N ARG A 9 -16.01 18.98 12.12
CA ARG A 9 -15.15 19.10 10.93
C ARG A 9 -13.83 18.34 11.03
N ALA A 10 -13.41 17.98 12.23
CA ALA A 10 -12.12 17.32 12.46
C ALA A 10 -11.94 15.99 11.71
N PRO A 11 -12.93 15.05 11.68
CA PRO A 11 -12.80 13.80 10.93
C PRO A 11 -12.62 13.99 9.43
N GLY A 12 -13.32 14.96 8.84
CA GLY A 12 -13.18 15.29 7.42
C GLY A 12 -11.79 15.82 7.07
N LEU A 13 -11.23 16.74 7.89
CA LEU A 13 -9.89 17.27 7.71
C LEU A 13 -8.81 16.19 7.83
N LEU A 14 -8.95 15.27 8.80
CA LEU A 14 -8.05 14.13 8.95
C LEU A 14 -8.16 13.17 7.75
N GLY A 15 -9.37 12.95 7.24
CA GLY A 15 -9.61 12.18 6.02
C GLY A 15 -8.88 12.79 4.81
N VAL A 16 -9.01 14.10 4.59
CA VAL A 16 -8.28 14.83 3.55
C VAL A 16 -6.77 14.69 3.75
N GLY A 17 -6.27 14.93 4.97
CA GLY A 17 -4.85 14.82 5.30
C GLY A 17 -4.29 13.42 5.03
N GLY A 18 -5.04 12.38 5.38
CA GLY A 18 -4.67 10.99 5.09
C GLY A 18 -4.55 10.72 3.59
N VAL A 19 -5.54 11.15 2.79
CA VAL A 19 -5.49 10.99 1.33
C VAL A 19 -4.37 11.80 0.70
N VAL A 20 -4.15 13.04 1.14
CA VAL A 20 -3.07 13.89 0.64
C VAL A 20 -1.70 13.25 0.92
N ALA A 21 -1.49 12.68 2.11
CA ALA A 21 -0.26 11.99 2.45
C ALA A 21 -0.04 10.75 1.54
N ILE A 22 -1.08 9.93 1.33
CA ILE A 22 -1.03 8.77 0.42
C ILE A 22 -0.72 9.22 -1.00
N ALA A 23 -1.41 10.24 -1.51
CA ALA A 23 -1.19 10.77 -2.86
C ALA A 23 0.21 11.34 -3.03
N ALA A 24 0.72 12.09 -2.04
CA ALA A 24 2.08 12.60 -2.04
C ALA A 24 3.12 11.46 -2.09
N GLY A 25 2.93 10.41 -1.30
CA GLY A 25 3.77 9.21 -1.35
C GLY A 25 3.74 8.53 -2.72
N ALA A 26 2.55 8.38 -3.33
CA ALA A 26 2.41 7.82 -4.68
C ALA A 26 3.12 8.68 -5.73
N LEU A 27 2.99 10.01 -5.65
CA LEU A 27 3.67 10.94 -6.56
C LEU A 27 5.19 10.88 -6.42
N LEU A 28 5.73 10.72 -5.21
CA LEU A 28 7.16 10.55 -5.00
C LEU A 28 7.68 9.25 -5.64
N VAL A 29 6.93 8.14 -5.54
CA VAL A 29 7.28 6.90 -6.24
C VAL A 29 7.23 7.09 -7.75
N LEU A 30 6.24 7.82 -8.25
CA LEU A 30 6.14 8.14 -9.69
C LEU A 30 7.30 9.03 -10.13
N LEU A 31 7.68 10.03 -9.34
CA LEU A 31 8.80 10.93 -9.60
C LEU A 31 10.12 10.15 -9.78
N LEU A 32 10.34 9.10 -8.99
CA LEU A 32 11.53 8.24 -9.11
C LEU A 32 11.68 7.58 -10.49
N GLN A 33 10.60 7.47 -11.27
CA GLN A 33 10.69 6.98 -12.66
C GLN A 33 11.42 7.94 -13.60
N PHE A 34 11.51 9.22 -13.24
CA PHE A 34 12.06 10.27 -14.10
C PHE A 34 13.38 10.83 -13.58
N LEU A 35 13.75 10.54 -12.33
CA LEU A 35 14.98 11.04 -11.70
C LEU A 35 16.17 10.12 -11.96
N PRO A 36 17.34 10.62 -12.40
CA PRO A 36 18.56 9.84 -12.40
C PRO A 36 19.02 9.49 -10.97
N PRO A 37 19.60 8.30 -10.72
CA PRO A 37 19.75 7.19 -11.65
C PRO A 37 18.55 6.24 -11.68
N THR A 38 17.46 6.53 -10.99
CA THR A 38 16.31 5.63 -10.83
C THR A 38 15.46 5.52 -12.10
N ASN A 39 15.57 6.46 -13.04
CA ASN A 39 14.93 6.41 -14.35
C ASN A 39 15.44 5.24 -15.23
N GLU A 40 16.60 4.68 -14.93
CA GLU A 40 17.17 3.51 -15.62
C GLU A 40 16.54 2.19 -15.13
N ILE A 41 15.80 2.22 -14.00
CA ILE A 41 15.14 1.05 -13.43
C ILE A 41 13.87 0.73 -14.23
N SER A 42 13.89 -0.37 -14.99
CA SER A 42 12.76 -0.78 -15.83
C SER A 42 11.46 -0.92 -15.02
N PRO A 43 10.41 -0.14 -15.33
CA PRO A 43 9.13 -0.22 -14.61
C PRO A 43 8.39 -1.54 -14.84
N LEU A 44 8.67 -2.22 -15.94
CA LEU A 44 8.03 -3.49 -16.28
C LEU A 44 8.64 -4.68 -15.54
N ARG A 45 9.98 -4.69 -15.42
CA ARG A 45 10.71 -5.87 -14.92
C ARG A 45 11.18 -5.72 -13.48
N ARG A 46 11.49 -4.50 -13.02
CA ARG A 46 12.10 -4.24 -11.71
C ARG A 46 11.06 -3.74 -10.72
N THR A 47 11.15 -4.25 -9.51
CA THR A 47 10.22 -3.89 -8.42
C THR A 47 10.38 -2.43 -7.97
N ILE A 48 9.33 -1.86 -7.39
CA ILE A 48 9.37 -0.52 -6.76
C ILE A 48 10.47 -0.47 -5.69
N SER A 49 10.71 -1.56 -4.96
CA SER A 49 11.74 -1.63 -3.92
C SER A 49 13.18 -1.49 -4.45
N GLU A 50 13.41 -1.59 -5.78
CA GLU A 50 14.74 -1.31 -6.35
C GLU A 50 15.16 0.14 -6.11
N TYR A 51 14.22 1.07 -6.01
CA TYR A 51 14.51 2.47 -5.67
C TYR A 51 15.18 2.60 -4.30
N GLY A 52 14.88 1.69 -3.37
CA GLY A 52 15.50 1.62 -2.04
C GLY A 52 16.98 1.19 -2.04
N LEU A 53 17.53 0.74 -3.18
CA LEU A 53 18.96 0.41 -3.36
C LEU A 53 19.73 1.52 -4.07
N SER A 54 19.06 2.58 -4.53
CA SER A 54 19.66 3.68 -5.27
C SER A 54 20.14 4.81 -4.35
N THR A 55 20.82 5.80 -4.91
CA THR A 55 21.15 7.06 -4.21
C THR A 55 19.90 7.87 -3.84
N ASN A 56 18.78 7.65 -4.55
CA ASN A 56 17.48 8.28 -4.29
C ASN A 56 16.63 7.52 -3.26
N LYS A 57 17.21 6.56 -2.51
CA LYS A 57 16.50 5.78 -1.49
C LYS A 57 15.74 6.61 -0.47
N TRP A 58 16.19 7.82 -0.19
CA TRP A 58 15.53 8.70 0.76
C TRP A 58 14.15 9.16 0.27
N ILE A 59 13.98 9.38 -1.06
CA ILE A 59 12.68 9.71 -1.66
C ILE A 59 11.75 8.50 -1.55
N PHE A 60 12.26 7.30 -1.86
CA PHE A 60 11.51 6.05 -1.70
C PHE A 60 11.06 5.84 -0.25
N ASN A 61 11.96 6.02 0.72
CA ASN A 61 11.64 5.89 2.13
C ASN A 61 10.60 6.92 2.58
N LEU A 62 10.76 8.20 2.18
CA LEU A 62 9.78 9.24 2.45
C LEU A 62 8.41 8.90 1.87
N ALA A 63 8.37 8.40 0.64
CA ALA A 63 7.12 7.96 0.00
C ALA A 63 6.39 6.90 0.82
N LEU A 64 7.10 5.86 1.27
CA LEU A 64 6.51 4.80 2.09
C LEU A 64 6.05 5.30 3.47
N VAL A 65 6.82 6.19 4.10
CA VAL A 65 6.43 6.82 5.38
C VAL A 65 5.15 7.63 5.22
N LEU A 66 5.04 8.42 4.14
CA LEU A 66 3.82 9.19 3.87
C LEU A 66 2.61 8.29 3.64
N VAL A 67 2.76 7.21 2.88
CA VAL A 67 1.69 6.22 2.69
C VAL A 67 1.32 5.55 4.01
N ALA A 68 2.30 5.17 4.83
CA ALA A 68 2.07 4.57 6.15
C ALA A 68 1.30 5.54 7.07
N LEU A 69 1.74 6.79 7.17
CA LEU A 69 1.08 7.81 7.99
C LEU A 69 -0.34 8.11 7.51
N GLY A 70 -0.52 8.30 6.20
CA GLY A 70 -1.84 8.54 5.62
C GLY A 70 -2.81 7.38 5.88
N SER A 71 -2.34 6.15 5.69
CA SER A 71 -3.12 4.95 6.01
C SER A 71 -3.44 4.86 7.51
N ALA A 72 -2.44 5.08 8.38
CA ALA A 72 -2.62 5.07 9.83
C ALA A 72 -3.68 6.08 10.27
N VAL A 73 -3.67 7.29 9.73
CA VAL A 73 -4.67 8.33 10.03
C VAL A 73 -6.08 7.85 9.64
N LEU A 74 -6.27 7.30 8.44
CA LEU A 74 -7.57 6.81 8.00
C LEU A 74 -8.08 5.68 8.91
N PHE A 75 -7.26 4.68 9.19
CA PHE A 75 -7.64 3.59 10.10
C PHE A 75 -7.91 4.08 11.53
N ALA A 76 -7.08 5.02 12.05
CA ALA A 76 -7.25 5.57 13.39
C ALA A 76 -8.57 6.35 13.53
N VAL A 77 -8.93 7.18 12.57
CA VAL A 77 -10.21 7.93 12.59
C VAL A 77 -11.39 6.96 12.61
N HIS A 78 -11.37 5.92 11.79
CA HIS A 78 -12.40 4.90 11.78
C HIS A 78 -12.42 4.06 13.08
N ALA A 79 -11.26 3.81 13.69
CA ALA A 79 -11.15 3.15 15.00
C ALA A 79 -11.82 3.98 16.10
N LEU A 80 -11.52 5.28 16.16
CA LEU A 80 -12.12 6.21 17.12
C LEU A 80 -13.63 6.33 16.93
N ARG A 81 -14.11 6.28 15.70
CA ARG A 81 -15.55 6.28 15.35
C ARG A 81 -16.21 4.92 15.53
N ARG A 82 -15.46 3.88 15.87
CA ARG A 82 -15.94 2.49 16.03
C ARG A 82 -16.64 1.93 14.78
N THR A 83 -16.26 2.39 13.60
CA THR A 83 -16.84 1.97 12.32
C THR A 83 -16.12 0.78 11.70
N LEU A 84 -14.99 0.34 12.27
CA LEU A 84 -14.23 -0.83 11.80
C LEU A 84 -14.34 -2.02 12.76
N PRO A 85 -14.40 -3.26 12.25
CA PRO A 85 -14.21 -4.45 13.06
C PRO A 85 -12.74 -4.56 13.51
N ALA A 86 -12.49 -5.21 14.64
CA ALA A 86 -11.13 -5.39 15.18
C ALA A 86 -10.17 -6.07 14.20
N SER A 87 -10.68 -7.03 13.42
CA SER A 87 -9.90 -7.72 12.38
C SER A 87 -9.41 -6.78 11.26
N ALA A 88 -10.25 -5.82 10.83
CA ALA A 88 -9.85 -4.81 9.85
C ALA A 88 -8.84 -3.82 10.43
N LEU A 89 -8.99 -3.43 11.70
CA LEU A 89 -8.02 -2.58 12.39
C LEU A 89 -6.66 -3.28 12.52
N LEU A 90 -6.66 -4.56 12.90
CA LEU A 90 -5.44 -5.36 12.96
C LEU A 90 -4.76 -5.43 11.59
N ALA A 91 -5.52 -5.72 10.54
CA ALA A 91 -4.99 -5.79 9.18
C ALA A 91 -4.40 -4.44 8.72
N GLY A 92 -5.07 -3.31 9.01
CA GLY A 92 -4.57 -1.96 8.74
C GLY A 92 -3.31 -1.61 9.54
N ALA A 93 -3.22 -2.04 10.80
CA ALA A 93 -2.03 -1.87 11.62
C ALA A 93 -0.86 -2.69 11.06
N VAL A 94 -1.09 -3.95 10.69
CA VAL A 94 -0.08 -4.82 10.07
C VAL A 94 0.41 -4.23 8.75
N TRP A 95 -0.48 -3.72 7.89
CA TRP A 95 -0.10 -2.99 6.67
C TRP A 95 0.82 -1.81 6.98
N THR A 96 0.43 -0.94 7.90
CA THR A 96 1.19 0.25 8.26
C THR A 96 2.57 -0.11 8.81
N VAL A 97 2.64 -1.09 9.72
CA VAL A 97 3.90 -1.58 10.27
C VAL A 97 4.77 -2.22 9.17
N SER A 98 4.17 -2.98 8.25
CA SER A 98 4.89 -3.58 7.12
C SER A 98 5.60 -2.54 6.27
N LEU A 99 4.96 -1.40 5.98
CA LEU A 99 5.60 -0.30 5.23
C LEU A 99 6.81 0.28 5.98
N LEU A 100 6.70 0.45 7.31
CA LEU A 100 7.82 0.95 8.13
C LEU A 100 8.96 -0.08 8.21
N VAL A 101 8.64 -1.37 8.27
CA VAL A 101 9.64 -2.45 8.21
C VAL A 101 10.35 -2.46 6.86
N ILE A 102 9.64 -2.23 5.75
CA ILE A 102 10.24 -2.11 4.41
C ILE A 102 11.24 -0.94 4.35
N VAL A 103 10.94 0.18 5.01
CA VAL A 103 11.85 1.34 5.12
C VAL A 103 13.08 0.99 5.95
N ALA A 104 12.91 0.29 7.07
CA ALA A 104 13.98 -0.06 7.98
C ALA A 104 14.94 -1.14 7.43
N PHE A 105 14.42 -2.06 6.62
CA PHE A 105 15.16 -3.19 6.07
C PHE A 105 15.20 -3.11 4.54
N PRO A 106 16.32 -2.70 3.93
CA PRO A 106 16.45 -2.67 2.46
C PRO A 106 16.26 -4.06 1.85
N LYS A 107 15.70 -4.09 0.64
CA LYS A 107 15.60 -5.35 -0.11
C LYS A 107 16.96 -5.99 -0.36
N THR A 108 16.99 -7.29 -0.65
CA THR A 108 18.20 -7.99 -1.07
C THR A 108 18.78 -7.35 -2.33
N ASN A 109 20.06 -6.97 -2.27
CA ASN A 109 20.84 -6.65 -3.46
C ASN A 109 21.42 -7.95 -4.02
N TRP A 110 20.83 -8.45 -5.10
CA TRP A 110 21.23 -9.72 -5.72
C TRP A 110 22.62 -9.69 -6.34
N ALA A 111 23.21 -8.52 -6.59
CA ALA A 111 24.60 -8.41 -7.00
C ALA A 111 25.58 -8.75 -5.85
N VAL A 112 25.14 -8.61 -4.61
CA VAL A 112 25.93 -8.91 -3.40
C VAL A 112 25.59 -10.30 -2.83
N GLY A 113 24.31 -10.69 -2.95
CA GLY A 113 23.80 -11.97 -2.47
C GLY A 113 22.68 -11.86 -1.43
N PRO A 114 22.19 -13.00 -0.91
CA PRO A 114 21.11 -13.03 0.08
C PRO A 114 21.48 -12.31 1.38
N SER A 115 20.49 -11.65 2.00
CA SER A 115 20.68 -11.00 3.30
C SER A 115 19.48 -11.24 4.22
N ALA A 116 19.71 -11.28 5.53
CA ALA A 116 18.64 -11.39 6.53
C ALA A 116 17.68 -10.19 6.43
N GLY A 117 18.19 -8.95 6.28
CA GLY A 117 17.38 -7.75 6.07
C GLY A 117 16.51 -7.84 4.83
N GLY A 118 17.05 -8.36 3.72
CA GLY A 118 16.28 -8.57 2.49
C GLY A 118 15.19 -9.63 2.64
N THR A 119 15.39 -10.63 3.50
CA THR A 119 14.33 -11.60 3.84
C THR A 119 13.23 -10.95 4.66
N VAL A 120 13.56 -10.16 5.68
CA VAL A 120 12.59 -9.37 6.46
C VAL A 120 11.79 -8.44 5.55
N HIS A 121 12.45 -7.70 4.67
CA HIS A 121 11.80 -6.84 3.67
C HIS A 121 10.79 -7.61 2.81
N ARG A 122 11.16 -8.77 2.31
CA ARG A 122 10.30 -9.61 1.47
C ARG A 122 9.07 -10.09 2.22
N VAL A 123 9.26 -10.60 3.45
CA VAL A 123 8.16 -11.04 4.30
C VAL A 123 7.21 -9.88 4.61
N ALA A 124 7.75 -8.72 5.01
CA ALA A 124 6.95 -7.52 5.26
C ALA A 124 6.16 -7.10 4.02
N SER A 125 6.78 -7.15 2.83
CA SER A 125 6.07 -6.82 1.58
C SER A 125 4.91 -7.77 1.30
N VAL A 126 5.11 -9.08 1.43
CA VAL A 126 4.06 -10.09 1.23
C VAL A 126 2.92 -9.89 2.23
N VAL A 127 3.27 -9.74 3.51
CA VAL A 127 2.29 -9.53 4.59
C VAL A 127 1.51 -8.24 4.36
N GLY A 128 2.16 -7.14 4.03
CA GLY A 128 1.51 -5.86 3.77
C GLY A 128 0.52 -5.94 2.60
N PHE A 129 0.96 -6.43 1.45
CA PHE A 129 0.13 -6.54 0.24
C PHE A 129 -1.06 -7.52 0.38
N VAL A 130 -1.03 -8.43 1.33
CA VAL A 130 -2.17 -9.31 1.63
C VAL A 130 -3.07 -8.70 2.71
N CYS A 131 -2.48 -8.16 3.79
CA CYS A 131 -3.26 -7.69 4.93
C CYS A 131 -4.13 -6.48 4.58
N LEU A 132 -3.64 -5.52 3.77
CA LEU A 132 -4.43 -4.34 3.43
C LEU A 132 -5.74 -4.71 2.69
N PRO A 133 -5.70 -5.40 1.52
CA PRO A 133 -6.93 -5.72 0.81
C PRO A 133 -7.86 -6.63 1.62
N VAL A 134 -7.35 -7.58 2.38
CA VAL A 134 -8.17 -8.39 3.29
C VAL A 134 -8.84 -7.51 4.35
N GLY A 135 -8.11 -6.59 4.95
CA GLY A 135 -8.65 -5.64 5.94
C GLY A 135 -9.77 -4.77 5.35
N LEU A 136 -9.61 -4.31 4.11
CA LEU A 136 -10.63 -3.50 3.41
C LEU A 136 -11.87 -4.31 3.04
N LEU A 137 -11.73 -5.58 2.65
CA LEU A 137 -12.87 -6.47 2.44
C LEU A 137 -13.68 -6.65 3.74
N LEU A 138 -12.99 -6.86 4.87
CA LEU A 138 -13.62 -6.99 6.19
C LEU A 138 -14.26 -5.69 6.67
N ALA A 139 -13.67 -4.54 6.31
CA ALA A 139 -14.14 -3.21 6.68
C ALA A 139 -15.35 -2.76 5.87
N SER A 140 -15.40 -3.10 4.58
CA SER A 140 -16.27 -2.47 3.58
C SER A 140 -17.74 -2.42 3.97
N GLY A 141 -18.30 -3.51 4.47
CA GLY A 141 -19.71 -3.57 4.86
C GLY A 141 -20.09 -2.64 6.01
N ARG A 142 -19.17 -2.44 6.99
CA ARG A 142 -19.42 -1.52 8.12
C ARG A 142 -19.13 -0.06 7.78
N VAL A 143 -18.12 0.18 6.95
CA VAL A 143 -17.67 1.54 6.60
C VAL A 143 -18.64 2.21 5.64
N PHE A 144 -19.10 1.47 4.63
CA PHE A 144 -19.96 2.03 3.58
C PHE A 144 -21.43 1.79 3.82
N GLY A 145 -21.82 0.78 4.64
CA GLY A 145 -23.22 0.53 4.97
C GLY A 145 -24.08 0.43 3.71
N ASP A 146 -25.06 1.36 3.57
CA ASP A 146 -25.99 1.43 2.45
C ASP A 146 -25.42 2.17 1.22
N ASP A 147 -24.20 2.74 1.30
CA ASP A 147 -23.54 3.38 0.14
C ASP A 147 -22.97 2.30 -0.80
N THR A 148 -23.88 1.59 -1.45
CA THR A 148 -23.60 0.45 -2.33
C THR A 148 -22.54 0.73 -3.39
N PRO A 149 -22.50 1.88 -4.10
CA PRO A 149 -21.44 2.16 -5.06
C PRO A 149 -20.04 2.12 -4.44
N TRP A 150 -19.82 2.80 -3.31
CA TRP A 150 -18.50 2.84 -2.67
C TRP A 150 -18.13 1.53 -1.99
N LEU A 151 -19.09 0.79 -1.49
CA LEU A 151 -18.89 -0.58 -1.01
C LEU A 151 -18.29 -1.47 -2.11
N TRP A 152 -18.86 -1.42 -3.32
CA TRP A 152 -18.36 -2.21 -4.44
C TRP A 152 -17.04 -1.69 -4.97
N VAL A 153 -16.82 -0.38 -5.05
CA VAL A 153 -15.52 0.20 -5.43
C VAL A 153 -14.41 -0.31 -4.51
N ALA A 154 -14.61 -0.24 -3.18
CA ALA A 154 -13.63 -0.72 -2.22
C ALA A 154 -13.36 -2.22 -2.37
N ARG A 155 -14.41 -3.04 -2.53
CA ARG A 155 -14.27 -4.49 -2.72
C ARG A 155 -13.58 -4.86 -4.02
N VAL A 156 -13.96 -4.23 -5.14
CA VAL A 156 -13.34 -4.50 -6.45
C VAL A 156 -11.86 -4.15 -6.42
N LEU A 157 -11.49 -2.99 -5.87
CA LEU A 157 -10.08 -2.61 -5.73
C LEU A 157 -9.30 -3.60 -4.87
N ALA A 158 -9.85 -4.01 -3.72
CA ALA A 158 -9.20 -4.97 -2.84
C ALA A 158 -9.07 -6.36 -3.50
N LEU A 159 -10.10 -6.86 -4.18
CA LEU A 159 -10.04 -8.13 -4.92
C LEU A 159 -9.06 -8.05 -6.10
N THR A 160 -9.00 -6.91 -6.80
CA THR A 160 -8.04 -6.70 -7.88
C THR A 160 -6.61 -6.74 -7.36
N SER A 161 -6.32 -6.11 -6.19
CA SER A 161 -5.01 -6.20 -5.55
C SER A 161 -4.63 -7.64 -5.22
N LEU A 162 -5.54 -8.42 -4.62
CA LEU A 162 -5.32 -9.85 -4.37
C LEU A 162 -5.15 -10.65 -5.67
N GLY A 163 -5.82 -10.25 -6.75
CA GLY A 163 -5.65 -10.85 -8.08
C GLY A 163 -4.23 -10.63 -8.65
N TRP A 164 -3.67 -9.43 -8.51
CA TRP A 164 -2.27 -9.17 -8.86
C TRP A 164 -1.31 -10.03 -8.04
N PHE A 165 -1.57 -10.19 -6.74
CA PHE A 165 -0.77 -11.04 -5.88
C PHE A 165 -0.88 -12.52 -6.27
N ALA A 166 -2.08 -12.99 -6.59
CA ALA A 166 -2.31 -14.35 -7.07
C ALA A 166 -1.55 -14.65 -8.38
N LEU A 167 -1.42 -13.67 -9.28
CA LEU A 167 -0.62 -13.81 -10.49
C LEU A 167 0.86 -14.09 -10.17
N ILE A 168 1.43 -13.41 -9.16
CA ILE A 168 2.79 -13.68 -8.70
C ILE A 168 2.89 -15.10 -8.13
N LEU A 169 1.94 -15.49 -7.28
CA LEU A 169 1.90 -16.84 -6.70
C LEU A 169 1.80 -17.92 -7.78
N THR A 170 0.97 -17.72 -8.80
CA THR A 170 0.86 -18.64 -9.95
C THR A 170 2.22 -18.81 -10.62
N GLY A 171 2.95 -17.72 -10.85
CA GLY A 171 4.30 -17.80 -11.40
C GLY A 171 5.26 -18.63 -10.54
N VAL A 172 5.21 -18.44 -9.20
CA VAL A 172 6.01 -19.22 -8.24
C VAL A 172 5.61 -20.72 -8.29
N VAL A 173 4.32 -21.04 -8.32
CA VAL A 173 3.84 -22.42 -8.40
C VAL A 173 4.32 -23.10 -9.69
N VAL A 174 4.22 -22.42 -10.83
CA VAL A 174 4.70 -22.95 -12.13
C VAL A 174 6.19 -23.26 -12.05
N MET A 175 7.01 -22.36 -11.46
CA MET A 175 8.44 -22.61 -11.27
C MET A 175 8.70 -23.83 -10.38
N LEU A 176 7.98 -23.97 -9.26
CA LEU A 176 8.13 -25.10 -8.35
C LEU A 176 7.66 -26.43 -8.97
N SER A 177 6.77 -26.38 -9.97
CA SER A 177 6.31 -27.54 -10.73
C SER A 177 7.23 -27.92 -11.90
N GLY A 178 8.44 -27.36 -11.96
CA GLY A 178 9.43 -27.68 -13.01
C GLY A 178 9.38 -26.75 -14.21
N GLY A 179 8.57 -25.67 -14.17
CA GLY A 179 8.61 -24.58 -15.16
C GLY A 179 9.85 -23.70 -15.02
N GLY A 180 10.04 -22.81 -15.98
CA GLY A 180 11.14 -21.84 -15.94
C GLY A 180 11.02 -20.83 -14.79
N PRO A 181 12.07 -20.02 -14.53
CA PRO A 181 12.06 -19.01 -13.49
C PRO A 181 10.91 -18.02 -13.70
N TRP A 182 10.01 -17.89 -12.72
CA TRP A 182 8.76 -17.12 -12.83
C TRP A 182 8.98 -15.63 -13.19
N TRP A 183 10.10 -15.05 -12.77
CA TRP A 183 10.46 -13.66 -13.08
C TRP A 183 10.84 -13.41 -14.55
N THR A 184 10.95 -14.46 -15.37
CA THR A 184 11.21 -14.32 -16.80
C THR A 184 9.93 -14.07 -17.59
N PHE A 185 8.79 -14.57 -17.12
CA PHE A 185 7.49 -14.47 -17.78
C PHE A 185 6.47 -13.58 -17.04
N VAL A 186 6.62 -13.38 -15.72
CA VAL A 186 5.80 -12.40 -14.99
C VAL A 186 6.49 -11.04 -15.01
N PRO A 187 5.85 -9.97 -15.56
CA PRO A 187 6.39 -8.62 -15.54
C PRO A 187 6.27 -8.04 -14.12
N LEU A 188 7.10 -8.53 -13.20
CA LEU A 188 7.00 -8.30 -11.77
C LEU A 188 6.93 -6.81 -11.40
N GLY A 189 7.69 -5.97 -12.12
CA GLY A 189 7.68 -4.54 -11.87
C GLY A 189 6.31 -3.90 -12.16
N LEU A 190 5.67 -4.28 -13.28
CA LEU A 190 4.33 -3.80 -13.63
C LEU A 190 3.28 -4.32 -12.65
N VAL A 191 3.30 -5.63 -12.39
CA VAL A 191 2.34 -6.27 -11.48
C VAL A 191 2.41 -5.62 -10.09
N GLN A 192 3.60 -5.38 -9.56
CA GLN A 192 3.76 -4.73 -8.26
C GLN A 192 3.25 -3.27 -8.26
N ARG A 193 3.46 -2.52 -9.34
CA ARG A 193 2.95 -1.13 -9.46
C ARG A 193 1.42 -1.10 -9.53
N LEU A 194 0.81 -2.00 -10.29
CA LEU A 194 -0.64 -2.12 -10.37
C LEU A 194 -1.24 -2.58 -9.03
N MET A 195 -0.60 -3.53 -8.35
CA MET A 195 -0.99 -3.96 -7.01
C MET A 195 -0.90 -2.80 -6.01
N ALA A 196 0.23 -2.07 -5.97
CA ALA A 196 0.38 -0.91 -5.11
C ALA A 196 -0.66 0.18 -5.42
N LEU A 197 -0.90 0.48 -6.70
CA LEU A 197 -1.91 1.45 -7.12
C LEU A 197 -3.31 1.05 -6.63
N THR A 198 -3.71 -0.20 -6.84
CA THR A 198 -5.02 -0.69 -6.39
C THR A 198 -5.16 -0.66 -4.87
N ASP A 199 -4.08 -0.94 -4.13
CA ASP A 199 -4.04 -0.84 -2.67
C ASP A 199 -4.19 0.61 -2.19
N LEU A 200 -3.47 1.56 -2.80
CA LEU A 200 -3.56 2.97 -2.44
C LEU A 200 -4.95 3.55 -2.74
N LEU A 201 -5.53 3.19 -3.88
CA LEU A 201 -6.91 3.58 -4.22
C LEU A 201 -7.92 2.95 -3.24
N ALA A 202 -7.73 1.68 -2.90
CA ALA A 202 -8.61 0.97 -1.99
C ALA A 202 -8.59 1.58 -0.57
N VAL A 203 -7.41 1.87 0.00
CA VAL A 203 -7.32 2.52 1.32
C VAL A 203 -7.85 3.94 1.29
N ALA A 204 -7.67 4.67 0.19
CA ALA A 204 -8.20 6.03 0.04
C ALA A 204 -9.74 6.06 0.07
N THR A 205 -10.44 4.96 -0.31
CA THR A 205 -11.90 4.90 -0.19
C THR A 205 -12.38 5.10 1.24
N LEU A 206 -11.57 4.77 2.25
CA LEU A 206 -11.91 5.00 3.66
C LEU A 206 -12.15 6.49 3.99
N ALA A 207 -11.61 7.41 3.20
CA ALA A 207 -11.87 8.83 3.39
C ALA A 207 -13.29 9.26 3.00
N VAL A 208 -13.95 8.54 2.09
CA VAL A 208 -15.26 8.94 1.52
C VAL A 208 -16.32 9.21 2.59
N PRO A 209 -16.60 8.30 3.54
CA PRO A 209 -17.58 8.56 4.58
C PRO A 209 -17.13 9.65 5.57
N LEU A 210 -15.84 9.88 5.73
CA LEU A 210 -15.31 10.96 6.57
C LEU A 210 -15.55 12.34 5.95
N LEU A 211 -15.48 12.43 4.63
CA LEU A 211 -15.72 13.68 3.86
C LEU A 211 -17.20 14.03 3.75
N ARG A 212 -18.09 13.05 3.83
CA ARG A 212 -19.53 13.20 3.72
C ARG A 212 -20.23 13.38 5.06
N SER A 213 -19.51 13.15 6.17
CA SER A 213 -20.06 13.38 7.50
C SER A 213 -20.20 14.89 7.75
N PRO A 214 -21.37 15.38 8.16
CA PRO A 214 -21.62 16.79 8.48
C PRO A 214 -20.78 17.29 9.65
#